data_fb30cefc2492c7f4c8b632213478a855
#
_entry.id   fb30cefc2492c7f4c8b632213478a855
#
_cell.length_a   1.000
_cell.length_b   1.000
_cell.length_c   1.000
_cell.angle_alpha   90.00
_cell.angle_beta   90.00
_cell.angle_gamma   90.00
#
_symmetry.space_group_name_H-M   'P 1'
#
loop_
_entity.id
_entity.type
_entity.pdbx_description
1 polymer ?
#
loop_
_entity_poly.entity_id
_entity_poly.type
_entity_poly.pdbx_seq_one_letter_code
_entity_poly.pdbx_strand_id
1 'polypeptide(L)'
;MNKIFSKIALGSLVILFAASCSKEGCTDPNASNYDADAKTSNNDLCEYNYDVPETYVFTDADGNSTVSYSGQTARMDMLSEMVSYLKSANGSNATPATLDAATLLAMYDNSYTGWTDQNLVANGKQLKSKTALNDAGVQAMFEGWMNDAAAASPDQTGSYLQAASGVEWTQMIEKGLMGACFASQMTSNYLGGIEGDDNEVAVDAANGKYYTEMEHHWDEAYGYFTDAVDYPANGTDRFWGKYANKSYLEDNLGSATDISTAFRTGRAALSAHNTADALAQRDIIVAEVKQMQAGMAIHYLNDVKTKVADGADQSAINHSMSEALAFIFGIQFISETP
;
A
#
# COMPACT_ATOMS: atom_id res chain seq x y z
N MET A 1 -22.29 98.27 -20.79
CA MET A 1 -22.11 97.24 -19.74
C MET A 1 -22.59 95.91 -20.28
N ASN A 2 -21.71 95.19 -20.96
CA ASN A 2 -22.03 93.90 -21.58
C ASN A 2 -21.38 92.80 -20.78
N LYS A 3 -22.19 91.91 -20.25
CA LYS A 3 -21.72 90.67 -19.58
C LYS A 3 -21.65 89.51 -20.60
N ILE A 4 -20.47 89.09 -20.89
CA ILE A 4 -20.18 87.84 -21.69
C ILE A 4 -20.26 86.65 -20.78
N PHE A 5 -21.20 85.75 -21.03
CA PHE A 5 -21.25 84.42 -20.39
C PHE A 5 -20.48 83.42 -21.25
N SER A 6 -19.38 82.98 -20.72
CA SER A 6 -18.59 81.86 -21.26
C SER A 6 -19.28 80.58 -20.88
N LYS A 7 -19.67 79.77 -21.86
CA LYS A 7 -20.18 78.42 -21.67
C LYS A 7 -18.98 77.40 -21.70
N ILE A 8 -18.65 76.90 -20.57
CA ILE A 8 -17.71 75.78 -20.47
C ILE A 8 -18.49 74.44 -20.74
N ALA A 9 -18.22 73.84 -21.87
CA ALA A 9 -18.72 72.50 -22.19
C ALA A 9 -17.88 71.45 -21.44
N LEU A 10 -18.49 70.79 -20.45
CA LEU A 10 -17.90 69.73 -19.73
C LEU A 10 -18.07 68.43 -20.54
N GLY A 11 -17.05 68.05 -21.27
CA GLY A 11 -17.00 66.77 -21.98
C GLY A 11 -16.79 65.59 -21.00
N SER A 12 -17.84 64.85 -20.74
CA SER A 12 -17.76 63.60 -19.95
C SER A 12 -17.07 62.52 -20.80
N LEU A 13 -15.79 62.20 -20.48
CA LEU A 13 -15.06 61.06 -21.03
C LEU A 13 -15.58 59.81 -20.33
N VAL A 14 -16.46 59.07 -20.99
CA VAL A 14 -16.87 57.71 -20.54
C VAL A 14 -15.75 56.77 -20.90
N ILE A 15 -14.91 56.43 -19.93
CA ILE A 15 -13.96 55.32 -20.04
C ILE A 15 -14.76 54.02 -19.89
N LEU A 16 -15.05 53.38 -20.98
CA LEU A 16 -15.52 51.98 -21.01
C LEU A 16 -14.38 51.07 -20.55
N PHE A 17 -14.39 50.67 -19.28
CA PHE A 17 -13.64 49.53 -18.83
C PHE A 17 -14.28 48.29 -19.49
N ALA A 18 -13.71 47.84 -20.60
CA ALA A 18 -13.93 46.51 -21.09
C ALA A 18 -13.32 45.60 -20.04
N ALA A 19 -14.13 45.15 -19.07
CA ALA A 19 -13.77 43.98 -18.26
C ALA A 19 -13.65 42.81 -19.25
N SER A 20 -12.41 42.54 -19.68
CA SER A 20 -12.10 41.29 -20.36
C SER A 20 -12.36 40.18 -19.34
N CYS A 21 -13.59 39.66 -19.30
CA CYS A 21 -13.81 38.36 -18.67
C CYS A 21 -12.94 37.37 -19.44
N SER A 22 -11.78 37.02 -18.88
CA SER A 22 -11.01 35.90 -19.40
C SER A 22 -11.88 34.64 -19.26
N LYS A 23 -12.09 33.95 -20.37
CA LYS A 23 -12.83 32.69 -20.37
C LYS A 23 -12.07 31.71 -19.52
N GLU A 24 -12.69 31.24 -18.45
CA GLU A 24 -12.17 30.18 -17.59
C GLU A 24 -12.66 28.83 -18.11
N GLY A 25 -11.82 27.82 -18.10
CA GLY A 25 -12.16 26.48 -18.58
C GLY A 25 -11.06 25.47 -18.33
N CYS A 26 -11.36 24.20 -18.64
CA CYS A 26 -10.39 23.12 -18.60
C CYS A 26 -9.34 23.31 -19.69
N THR A 27 -8.07 23.37 -19.33
CA THR A 27 -6.94 23.48 -20.28
C THR A 27 -6.12 22.20 -20.38
N ASP A 28 -6.55 21.11 -19.74
CA ASP A 28 -5.92 19.81 -19.86
C ASP A 28 -6.34 19.14 -21.18
N PRO A 29 -5.41 18.86 -22.11
CA PRO A 29 -5.73 18.25 -23.41
C PRO A 29 -6.26 16.81 -23.28
N ASN A 30 -6.06 16.12 -22.13
CA ASN A 30 -6.55 14.78 -21.87
C ASN A 30 -8.01 14.78 -21.38
N ALA A 31 -8.54 15.92 -20.94
CA ALA A 31 -9.91 16.03 -20.49
C ALA A 31 -10.91 15.98 -21.65
N SER A 32 -12.07 15.35 -21.42
CA SER A 32 -13.15 15.23 -22.43
C SER A 32 -13.78 16.58 -22.81
N ASN A 33 -13.68 17.57 -21.92
CA ASN A 33 -14.20 18.92 -22.09
C ASN A 33 -13.06 19.97 -22.23
N TYR A 34 -11.90 19.57 -22.78
CA TYR A 34 -10.79 20.47 -23.07
C TYR A 34 -11.25 21.70 -23.87
N ASP A 35 -10.86 22.88 -23.40
CA ASP A 35 -11.21 24.15 -24.02
C ASP A 35 -9.95 24.93 -24.43
N ALA A 36 -9.57 24.80 -25.71
CA ALA A 36 -8.43 25.51 -26.29
C ALA A 36 -8.57 27.05 -26.27
N ASP A 37 -9.80 27.59 -26.10
CA ASP A 37 -10.08 29.03 -26.04
C ASP A 37 -10.06 29.58 -24.60
N ALA A 38 -9.89 28.74 -23.59
CA ALA A 38 -9.75 29.17 -22.21
C ALA A 38 -8.49 30.02 -22.04
N LYS A 39 -8.65 31.17 -21.37
CA LYS A 39 -7.56 32.13 -21.06
C LYS A 39 -7.09 32.01 -19.62
N THR A 40 -7.91 31.43 -18.77
CA THR A 40 -7.59 31.09 -17.37
C THR A 40 -7.85 29.62 -17.19
N SER A 41 -6.80 28.88 -16.80
CA SER A 41 -6.93 27.47 -16.48
C SER A 41 -7.69 27.30 -15.17
N ASN A 42 -8.69 26.43 -15.18
CA ASN A 42 -9.34 25.92 -14.00
C ASN A 42 -9.49 24.40 -14.15
N ASN A 43 -8.57 23.66 -13.53
CA ASN A 43 -8.55 22.21 -13.64
C ASN A 43 -9.72 21.55 -12.89
N ASP A 44 -10.35 22.23 -11.93
CA ASP A 44 -11.57 21.75 -11.26
C ASP A 44 -12.77 21.64 -12.22
N LEU A 45 -12.67 22.23 -13.41
CA LEU A 45 -13.68 22.12 -14.47
C LEU A 45 -13.40 20.98 -15.46
N CYS A 46 -12.27 20.30 -15.34
CA CYS A 46 -11.93 19.20 -16.24
C CYS A 46 -12.80 17.96 -15.95
N GLU A 47 -13.31 17.37 -17.02
CA GLU A 47 -14.08 16.12 -16.97
C GLU A 47 -13.29 15.01 -17.68
N TYR A 48 -13.18 13.87 -17.05
CA TYR A 48 -12.48 12.71 -17.60
C TYR A 48 -13.45 11.53 -17.70
N ASN A 49 -13.37 10.79 -18.80
CA ASN A 49 -14.20 9.60 -19.02
C ASN A 49 -13.32 8.35 -18.95
N TYR A 50 -13.57 7.50 -17.98
CA TYR A 50 -12.92 6.22 -17.86
C TYR A 50 -13.84 5.18 -17.25
N ASP A 51 -13.66 3.93 -17.65
CA ASP A 51 -14.35 2.80 -17.06
C ASP A 51 -13.45 2.12 -16.04
N VAL A 52 -14.02 1.76 -14.89
CA VAL A 52 -13.31 1.00 -13.85
C VAL A 52 -13.47 -0.49 -14.12
N PRO A 53 -12.37 -1.23 -14.40
CA PRO A 53 -12.47 -2.65 -14.69
C PRO A 53 -12.85 -3.46 -13.44
N GLU A 54 -13.49 -4.61 -13.63
CA GLU A 54 -13.83 -5.54 -12.54
C GLU A 54 -12.57 -6.21 -11.94
N THR A 55 -11.49 -6.30 -12.72
CA THR A 55 -10.20 -6.91 -12.34
C THR A 55 -9.06 -5.91 -12.49
N TYR A 56 -7.95 -6.13 -11.78
CA TYR A 56 -6.76 -5.26 -11.85
C TYR A 56 -5.94 -5.56 -13.11
N VAL A 57 -6.55 -5.33 -14.26
CA VAL A 57 -5.94 -5.52 -15.59
C VAL A 57 -6.10 -4.24 -16.39
N PHE A 58 -4.96 -3.66 -16.77
CA PHE A 58 -4.90 -2.42 -17.54
C PHE A 58 -3.98 -2.60 -18.75
N THR A 59 -4.37 -2.05 -19.89
CA THR A 59 -3.64 -2.12 -21.14
C THR A 59 -3.60 -0.76 -21.83
N ASP A 60 -2.57 -0.54 -22.64
CA ASP A 60 -2.54 0.58 -23.56
C ASP A 60 -3.47 0.36 -24.77
N ALA A 61 -3.53 1.32 -25.69
CA ALA A 61 -4.36 1.26 -26.88
C ALA A 61 -3.99 0.12 -27.86
N ASP A 62 -2.75 -0.39 -27.78
CA ASP A 62 -2.25 -1.49 -28.59
C ASP A 62 -2.48 -2.86 -27.91
N GLY A 63 -3.03 -2.87 -26.69
CA GLY A 63 -3.32 -4.08 -25.92
C GLY A 63 -2.12 -4.61 -25.12
N ASN A 64 -1.05 -3.83 -24.96
CA ASN A 64 0.06 -4.20 -24.10
C ASN A 64 -0.29 -3.95 -22.63
N SER A 65 0.12 -4.85 -21.73
CA SER A 65 -0.08 -4.65 -20.31
C SER A 65 0.70 -3.42 -19.81
N THR A 66 0.00 -2.55 -19.08
CA THR A 66 0.60 -1.40 -18.38
C THR A 66 0.75 -1.65 -16.89
N VAL A 67 0.55 -2.91 -16.40
CA VAL A 67 0.63 -3.29 -14.98
C VAL A 67 1.97 -3.96 -14.67
N SER A 68 2.63 -3.53 -13.57
CA SER A 68 3.91 -4.11 -13.17
C SER A 68 4.15 -4.03 -11.66
N TYR A 69 4.10 -5.18 -10.96
CA TYR A 69 4.38 -5.31 -9.51
C TYR A 69 5.09 -6.62 -9.13
N SER A 70 5.82 -7.24 -10.05
CA SER A 70 6.50 -8.52 -9.80
C SER A 70 7.52 -8.49 -8.65
N GLY A 71 8.09 -7.33 -8.37
CA GLY A 71 9.01 -7.15 -7.25
C GLY A 71 8.32 -7.27 -5.88
N GLN A 72 7.05 -6.87 -5.79
CA GLN A 72 6.22 -6.97 -4.60
C GLN A 72 5.80 -8.42 -4.37
N THR A 73 5.34 -9.11 -5.42
CA THR A 73 5.06 -10.56 -5.39
C THR A 73 6.26 -11.33 -4.88
N ALA A 74 7.47 -11.08 -5.41
CA ALA A 74 8.69 -11.74 -4.96
C ALA A 74 8.96 -11.52 -3.46
N ARG A 75 8.71 -10.33 -2.91
CA ARG A 75 8.87 -10.08 -1.47
C ARG A 75 7.81 -10.76 -0.63
N MET A 76 6.58 -10.87 -1.12
CA MET A 76 5.56 -11.68 -0.46
C MET A 76 5.96 -13.17 -0.45
N ASP A 77 6.54 -13.68 -1.53
CA ASP A 77 7.04 -15.06 -1.60
C ASP A 77 8.19 -15.28 -0.59
N MET A 78 9.15 -14.34 -0.53
CA MET A 78 10.22 -14.37 0.48
C MET A 78 9.67 -14.42 1.92
N LEU A 79 8.70 -13.57 2.25
CA LEU A 79 8.10 -13.58 3.58
C LEU A 79 7.32 -14.86 3.83
N SER A 80 6.61 -15.40 2.84
CA SER A 80 5.89 -16.66 2.96
C SER A 80 6.82 -17.84 3.27
N GLU A 81 7.97 -17.95 2.59
CA GLU A 81 8.95 -18.99 2.85
C GLU A 81 9.65 -18.78 4.22
N MET A 82 9.98 -17.53 4.59
CA MET A 82 10.51 -17.21 5.92
C MET A 82 9.55 -17.62 7.04
N VAL A 83 8.26 -17.32 6.89
CA VAL A 83 7.21 -17.72 7.84
C VAL A 83 7.09 -19.24 7.92
N SER A 84 7.19 -19.94 6.80
CA SER A 84 7.19 -21.41 6.76
C SER A 84 8.40 -21.97 7.51
N TYR A 85 9.59 -21.37 7.35
CA TYR A 85 10.78 -21.74 8.10
C TYR A 85 10.62 -21.49 9.61
N LEU A 86 10.11 -20.34 10.02
CA LEU A 86 9.80 -20.05 11.43
C LEU A 86 8.82 -21.06 12.01
N LYS A 87 7.74 -21.37 11.30
CA LYS A 87 6.72 -22.36 11.74
C LYS A 87 7.23 -23.79 11.84
N SER A 88 8.33 -24.12 11.15
CA SER A 88 8.94 -25.45 11.28
C SER A 88 9.44 -25.73 12.70
N ALA A 89 9.72 -24.70 13.50
CA ALA A 89 10.13 -24.81 14.91
C ALA A 89 8.94 -24.84 15.90
N ASN A 90 7.68 -24.80 15.45
CA ASN A 90 6.54 -24.90 16.35
C ASN A 90 6.55 -26.23 17.08
N GLY A 91 6.33 -26.20 18.41
CA GLY A 91 6.33 -27.43 19.23
C GLY A 91 5.17 -28.38 18.93
N SER A 92 4.13 -27.94 18.20
CA SER A 92 3.08 -28.81 17.66
C SER A 92 3.53 -29.70 16.51
N ASN A 93 4.68 -29.45 15.89
CA ASN A 93 5.23 -30.31 14.86
C ASN A 93 5.71 -31.67 15.46
N ALA A 94 5.58 -32.75 14.70
CA ALA A 94 6.05 -34.05 15.13
C ALA A 94 7.57 -34.07 15.44
N THR A 95 8.32 -33.23 14.74
CA THR A 95 9.75 -33.00 14.95
C THR A 95 10.01 -31.50 14.74
N PRO A 96 9.91 -30.66 15.79
CA PRO A 96 10.21 -29.24 15.70
C PRO A 96 11.65 -29.03 15.26
N ALA A 97 11.84 -28.12 14.32
CA ALA A 97 13.17 -27.75 13.83
C ALA A 97 13.88 -26.82 14.82
N THR A 98 15.21 -26.98 14.92
CA THR A 98 16.06 -25.91 15.48
C THR A 98 16.40 -24.94 14.36
N LEU A 99 16.03 -23.66 14.53
CA LEU A 99 16.28 -22.63 13.53
C LEU A 99 17.73 -22.14 13.60
N ASP A 100 18.26 -21.78 12.43
CA ASP A 100 19.53 -21.10 12.30
C ASP A 100 19.29 -19.59 12.06
N ALA A 101 19.81 -18.76 12.95
CA ALA A 101 19.70 -17.32 12.84
C ALA A 101 20.32 -16.78 11.54
N ALA A 102 21.45 -17.34 11.10
CA ALA A 102 22.09 -16.91 9.84
C ALA A 102 21.19 -17.18 8.63
N THR A 103 20.42 -18.25 8.65
CA THR A 103 19.41 -18.54 7.61
C THR A 103 18.31 -17.47 7.59
N LEU A 104 17.72 -17.12 8.73
CA LEU A 104 16.69 -16.06 8.81
C LEU A 104 17.21 -14.70 8.34
N LEU A 105 18.42 -14.31 8.77
CA LEU A 105 19.05 -13.08 8.34
C LEU A 105 19.34 -13.08 6.84
N ALA A 106 19.81 -14.20 6.29
CA ALA A 106 20.04 -14.35 4.85
C ALA A 106 18.73 -14.31 4.03
N MET A 107 17.62 -14.85 4.57
CA MET A 107 16.29 -14.68 3.95
C MET A 107 15.82 -13.23 3.98
N TYR A 108 16.14 -12.49 5.03
CA TYR A 108 15.72 -11.09 5.17
C TYR A 108 16.43 -10.16 4.19
N ASP A 109 17.74 -10.33 3.97
CA ASP A 109 18.54 -9.53 3.04
C ASP A 109 18.68 -10.15 1.63
N ASN A 110 18.05 -11.31 1.42
CA ASN A 110 18.09 -12.12 0.19
C ASN A 110 19.50 -12.57 -0.23
N SER A 111 20.38 -12.84 0.71
CA SER A 111 21.62 -13.60 0.48
C SER A 111 21.41 -15.12 0.57
N TYR A 112 20.21 -15.57 0.94
CA TYR A 112 19.83 -16.98 1.03
C TYR A 112 19.71 -17.61 -0.34
N THR A 113 20.32 -18.80 -0.51
CA THR A 113 20.30 -19.55 -1.78
C THR A 113 19.41 -20.79 -1.76
N GLY A 114 18.85 -21.10 -0.59
CA GLY A 114 18.04 -22.32 -0.37
C GLY A 114 16.53 -22.08 -0.53
N TRP A 115 16.11 -21.00 -1.24
CA TRP A 115 14.71 -20.74 -1.54
C TRP A 115 14.07 -21.92 -2.27
N THR A 116 12.84 -22.26 -1.93
CA THR A 116 12.06 -23.28 -2.65
C THR A 116 11.76 -22.77 -4.07
N ASP A 117 11.35 -21.51 -4.18
CA ASP A 117 11.26 -20.84 -5.47
C ASP A 117 12.66 -20.30 -5.88
N GLN A 118 13.29 -20.98 -6.82
CA GLN A 118 14.61 -20.60 -7.30
C GLN A 118 14.66 -19.23 -8.03
N ASN A 119 13.51 -18.67 -8.43
CA ASN A 119 13.44 -17.31 -8.99
C ASN A 119 13.70 -16.22 -7.95
N LEU A 120 13.68 -16.56 -6.66
CA LEU A 120 14.01 -15.63 -5.58
C LEU A 120 15.52 -15.47 -5.41
N VAL A 121 16.32 -16.48 -5.82
CA VAL A 121 17.78 -16.46 -5.64
C VAL A 121 18.39 -15.31 -6.43
N ALA A 122 19.08 -14.40 -5.72
CA ALA A 122 19.81 -13.27 -6.28
C ALA A 122 19.01 -12.41 -7.29
N ASN A 123 17.68 -12.33 -7.14
CA ASN A 123 16.81 -11.56 -8.05
C ASN A 123 16.86 -10.03 -7.83
N GLY A 124 17.74 -9.55 -6.94
CA GLY A 124 17.90 -8.14 -6.60
C GLY A 124 16.79 -7.57 -5.71
N LYS A 125 15.84 -8.39 -5.25
CA LYS A 125 14.79 -7.97 -4.32
C LYS A 125 15.16 -8.45 -2.91
N GLN A 126 14.72 -7.71 -1.89
CA GLN A 126 14.93 -8.07 -0.49
C GLN A 126 13.86 -7.43 0.40
N LEU A 127 13.59 -8.00 1.56
CA LEU A 127 12.70 -7.43 2.57
C LEU A 127 13.39 -6.30 3.35
N LYS A 128 14.67 -6.51 3.72
CA LYS A 128 15.44 -5.64 4.60
C LYS A 128 15.45 -4.19 4.12
N SER A 129 15.87 -3.92 2.89
CA SER A 129 15.97 -2.56 2.34
C SER A 129 14.62 -1.85 2.17
N LYS A 130 13.52 -2.60 2.23
CA LYS A 130 12.15 -2.08 2.15
C LYS A 130 11.50 -1.90 3.52
N THR A 131 12.12 -2.40 4.58
CA THR A 131 11.62 -2.26 5.95
C THR A 131 11.73 -0.83 6.43
N ALA A 132 10.59 -0.25 6.81
CA ALA A 132 10.44 1.12 7.34
C ALA A 132 11.22 2.17 6.52
N LEU A 133 11.07 2.15 5.20
CA LEU A 133 11.75 3.04 4.26
C LEU A 133 13.29 2.98 4.41
N ASN A 134 13.81 1.79 4.67
CA ASN A 134 15.24 1.53 4.88
C ASN A 134 15.80 2.06 6.23
N ASP A 135 14.96 2.17 7.27
CA ASP A 135 15.40 2.58 8.60
C ASP A 135 16.27 1.50 9.26
N ALA A 136 17.53 1.84 9.54
CA ALA A 136 18.52 0.92 10.09
C ALA A 136 18.16 0.45 11.53
N GLY A 137 17.49 1.29 12.33
CA GLY A 137 17.09 0.94 13.70
C GLY A 137 15.97 -0.11 13.67
N VAL A 138 14.99 0.06 12.80
CA VAL A 138 13.89 -0.92 12.61
C VAL A 138 14.42 -2.21 12.02
N GLN A 139 15.34 -2.15 11.05
CA GLN A 139 16.00 -3.33 10.49
C GLN A 139 16.74 -4.13 11.57
N ALA A 140 17.55 -3.45 12.40
CA ALA A 140 18.28 -4.09 13.49
C ALA A 140 17.34 -4.73 14.54
N MET A 141 16.17 -4.15 14.78
CA MET A 141 15.16 -4.73 15.66
C MET A 141 14.61 -6.05 15.08
N PHE A 142 14.28 -6.11 13.79
CA PHE A 142 13.86 -7.36 13.14
C PHE A 142 14.99 -8.42 13.14
N GLU A 143 16.24 -8.03 12.91
CA GLU A 143 17.40 -8.91 13.03
C GLU A 143 17.54 -9.46 14.47
N GLY A 144 17.26 -8.63 15.47
CA GLY A 144 17.19 -9.05 16.87
C GLY A 144 16.10 -10.10 17.09
N TRP A 145 14.89 -9.88 16.59
CA TRP A 145 13.78 -10.85 16.71
C TRP A 145 14.07 -12.16 15.98
N MET A 146 14.77 -12.13 14.85
CA MET A 146 15.20 -13.33 14.13
C MET A 146 16.23 -14.13 14.92
N ASN A 147 17.19 -13.45 15.58
CA ASN A 147 18.14 -14.09 16.49
C ASN A 147 17.43 -14.70 17.71
N ASP A 148 16.47 -13.98 18.30
CA ASP A 148 15.71 -14.46 19.46
C ASP A 148 14.80 -15.66 19.09
N ALA A 149 14.20 -15.65 17.88
CA ALA A 149 13.44 -16.78 17.35
C ALA A 149 14.31 -18.04 17.22
N ALA A 150 15.50 -17.89 16.65
CA ALA A 150 16.45 -19.00 16.53
C ALA A 150 16.92 -19.50 17.92
N ALA A 151 17.22 -18.60 18.84
CA ALA A 151 17.63 -18.94 20.20
C ALA A 151 16.51 -19.66 20.99
N ALA A 152 15.25 -19.32 20.77
CA ALA A 152 14.11 -19.96 21.41
C ALA A 152 13.78 -21.35 20.81
N SER A 153 14.13 -21.60 19.54
CA SER A 153 13.67 -22.78 18.79
C SER A 153 14.06 -24.14 19.36
N PRO A 154 15.21 -24.37 20.05
CA PRO A 154 15.59 -25.68 20.55
C PRO A 154 14.67 -26.25 21.65
N ASP A 155 14.02 -25.38 22.42
CA ASP A 155 13.34 -25.76 23.65
C ASP A 155 11.81 -25.66 23.54
N GLN A 156 11.25 -25.70 22.31
CA GLN A 156 9.82 -25.57 22.11
C GLN A 156 9.03 -26.76 22.57
N THR A 157 8.16 -26.55 23.57
CA THR A 157 7.26 -27.59 24.11
C THR A 157 5.78 -27.23 23.92
N GLY A 158 5.47 -25.96 23.62
CA GLY A 158 4.13 -25.46 23.33
C GLY A 158 3.78 -25.55 21.85
N SER A 159 2.54 -25.18 21.51
CA SER A 159 2.04 -25.27 20.12
C SER A 159 2.76 -24.36 19.14
N TYR A 160 3.40 -23.28 19.61
CA TYR A 160 3.98 -22.21 18.79
C TYR A 160 5.46 -21.96 19.17
N LEU A 161 6.19 -21.28 18.30
CA LEU A 161 7.57 -20.82 18.54
C LEU A 161 7.55 -19.61 19.48
N GLN A 162 7.58 -19.86 20.78
CA GLN A 162 7.46 -18.84 21.82
C GLN A 162 8.74 -18.72 22.66
N ALA A 163 9.09 -17.46 22.99
CA ALA A 163 10.07 -17.18 24.01
C ALA A 163 9.57 -17.59 25.42
N ALA A 164 10.47 -17.71 26.41
CA ALA A 164 10.10 -17.91 27.81
C ALA A 164 9.20 -16.81 28.37
N SER A 165 9.23 -15.61 27.80
CA SER A 165 8.32 -14.48 28.10
C SER A 165 6.91 -14.66 27.55
N GLY A 166 6.68 -15.64 26.67
CA GLY A 166 5.42 -15.85 25.97
C GLY A 166 5.31 -15.17 24.59
N VAL A 167 6.27 -14.35 24.19
CA VAL A 167 6.26 -13.73 22.86
C VAL A 167 6.41 -14.80 21.79
N GLU A 168 5.51 -14.82 20.80
CA GLU A 168 5.61 -15.68 19.63
C GLU A 168 6.33 -14.95 18.49
N TRP A 169 7.54 -15.41 18.22
CA TRP A 169 8.41 -14.75 17.26
C TRP A 169 7.89 -14.83 15.82
N THR A 170 7.21 -15.90 15.46
CA THR A 170 6.58 -16.01 14.12
C THR A 170 5.62 -14.87 13.86
N GLN A 171 4.76 -14.54 14.84
CA GLN A 171 3.78 -13.47 14.69
C GLN A 171 4.45 -12.09 14.69
N MET A 172 5.41 -11.86 15.58
CA MET A 172 6.14 -10.60 15.63
C MET A 172 6.86 -10.31 14.31
N ILE A 173 7.50 -11.32 13.71
CA ILE A 173 8.23 -11.15 12.44
C ILE A 173 7.25 -11.03 11.27
N GLU A 174 6.28 -11.94 11.13
CA GLU A 174 5.33 -11.93 10.01
C GLU A 174 4.49 -10.66 9.98
N LYS A 175 3.71 -10.40 11.06
CA LYS A 175 2.80 -9.24 11.12
C LYS A 175 3.57 -7.92 11.24
N GLY A 176 4.72 -7.97 11.93
CA GLY A 176 5.63 -6.83 12.00
C GLY A 176 6.13 -6.41 10.61
N LEU A 177 6.57 -7.36 9.76
CA LEU A 177 7.00 -7.05 8.38
C LEU A 177 5.82 -6.70 7.47
N MET A 178 4.62 -7.23 7.71
CA MET A 178 3.42 -6.75 7.01
C MET A 178 3.20 -5.25 7.24
N GLY A 179 3.41 -4.75 8.46
CA GLY A 179 3.35 -3.32 8.77
C GLY A 179 4.59 -2.57 8.29
N ALA A 180 5.77 -2.94 8.80
CA ALA A 180 7.00 -2.19 8.59
C ALA A 180 7.56 -2.29 7.15
N CYS A 181 7.24 -3.33 6.40
CA CYS A 181 7.66 -3.46 5.01
C CYS A 181 6.48 -3.19 4.06
N PHE A 182 5.43 -4.00 4.07
CA PHE A 182 4.39 -3.94 3.04
C PHE A 182 3.52 -2.69 3.19
N ALA A 183 2.92 -2.42 4.36
CA ALA A 183 2.09 -1.23 4.56
C ALA A 183 2.89 0.06 4.46
N SER A 184 4.11 0.10 5.00
CA SER A 184 5.02 1.24 4.90
C SER A 184 5.37 1.57 3.45
N GLN A 185 5.72 0.56 2.64
CA GLN A 185 6.01 0.77 1.22
C GLN A 185 4.74 1.18 0.45
N MET A 186 3.62 0.52 0.67
CA MET A 186 2.35 0.83 0.02
C MET A 186 1.90 2.27 0.29
N THR A 187 1.82 2.66 1.57
CA THR A 187 1.16 3.91 1.96
C THR A 187 2.11 5.10 2.04
N SER A 188 3.35 4.91 2.52
CA SER A 188 4.28 6.02 2.77
C SER A 188 5.29 6.22 1.64
N ASN A 189 5.68 5.16 0.92
CA ASN A 189 6.60 5.28 -0.20
C ASN A 189 5.86 5.52 -1.52
N TYR A 190 5.12 4.51 -2.00
CA TYR A 190 4.53 4.55 -3.33
C TYR A 190 3.33 5.49 -3.41
N LEU A 191 2.29 5.30 -2.62
CA LEU A 191 1.15 6.21 -2.62
C LEU A 191 1.47 7.58 -2.00
N GLY A 192 2.31 7.63 -0.98
CA GLY A 192 2.71 8.88 -0.32
C GLY A 192 3.63 9.77 -1.16
N GLY A 193 4.41 9.19 -2.07
CA GLY A 193 5.31 9.91 -2.97
C GLY A 193 4.76 10.21 -4.36
N ILE A 194 3.57 9.70 -4.69
CA ILE A 194 3.06 9.61 -6.07
C ILE A 194 2.82 10.96 -6.77
N GLU A 195 2.61 12.05 -6.02
CA GLU A 195 2.32 13.38 -6.59
C GLU A 195 3.48 13.97 -7.40
N GLY A 196 4.71 13.46 -7.20
CA GLY A 196 5.90 13.91 -7.91
C GLY A 196 6.19 13.13 -9.20
N ASP A 197 5.44 12.08 -9.46
CA ASP A 197 5.68 11.15 -10.55
C ASP A 197 5.11 11.63 -11.89
N ASP A 198 5.75 11.26 -12.99
CA ASP A 198 5.26 11.55 -14.34
C ASP A 198 4.11 10.60 -14.70
N ASN A 199 2.98 11.17 -15.17
CA ASN A 199 1.84 10.42 -15.70
C ASN A 199 1.58 10.67 -17.20
N GLU A 200 2.55 11.27 -17.93
CA GLU A 200 2.34 11.64 -19.33
C GLU A 200 2.99 10.66 -20.32
N VAL A 201 4.13 10.10 -19.95
CA VAL A 201 4.90 9.24 -20.87
C VAL A 201 5.24 7.88 -20.25
N ALA A 202 5.23 6.85 -21.10
CA ALA A 202 5.66 5.52 -20.70
C ALA A 202 7.15 5.51 -20.32
N VAL A 203 7.48 4.80 -19.23
CA VAL A 203 8.84 4.75 -18.66
C VAL A 203 9.87 4.26 -19.66
N ASP A 204 9.57 3.20 -20.43
CA ASP A 204 10.48 2.63 -21.42
C ASP A 204 9.71 1.66 -22.36
N ALA A 205 8.84 2.21 -23.21
CA ALA A 205 8.01 1.42 -24.11
C ALA A 205 8.84 0.55 -25.07
N ALA A 206 10.05 1.00 -25.45
CA ALA A 206 10.94 0.24 -26.32
C ALA A 206 11.42 -1.09 -25.69
N ASN A 207 11.44 -1.16 -24.35
CA ASN A 207 11.79 -2.35 -23.57
C ASN A 207 10.58 -2.95 -22.82
N GLY A 208 9.35 -2.66 -23.27
CA GLY A 208 8.12 -3.28 -22.77
C GLY A 208 7.59 -2.70 -21.45
N LYS A 209 8.03 -1.50 -21.06
CA LYS A 209 7.49 -0.78 -19.90
C LYS A 209 6.52 0.29 -20.42
N TYR A 210 5.30 -0.15 -20.69
CA TYR A 210 4.25 0.68 -21.28
C TYR A 210 3.51 1.56 -20.28
N TYR A 211 3.77 1.40 -18.98
CA TYR A 211 3.22 2.19 -17.88
C TYR A 211 3.99 3.50 -17.70
N THR A 212 3.31 4.52 -17.19
CA THR A 212 3.93 5.76 -16.68
C THR A 212 4.59 5.52 -15.33
N GLU A 213 5.42 6.45 -14.84
CA GLU A 213 6.03 6.34 -13.50
C GLU A 213 4.95 6.31 -12.40
N MET A 214 3.92 7.17 -12.51
CA MET A 214 2.80 7.24 -11.57
C MET A 214 1.97 5.94 -11.58
N GLU A 215 1.65 5.39 -12.75
CA GLU A 215 0.98 4.10 -12.88
C GLU A 215 1.80 2.97 -12.24
N HIS A 216 3.12 2.98 -12.45
CA HIS A 216 4.00 1.94 -11.89
C HIS A 216 4.04 1.97 -10.37
N HIS A 217 4.18 3.15 -9.75
CA HIS A 217 4.17 3.26 -8.30
C HIS A 217 2.81 2.89 -7.72
N TRP A 218 1.71 3.22 -8.41
CA TRP A 218 0.38 2.76 -8.03
C TRP A 218 0.26 1.23 -8.05
N ASP A 219 0.76 0.58 -9.12
CA ASP A 219 0.80 -0.87 -9.25
C ASP A 219 1.68 -1.51 -8.17
N GLU A 220 2.83 -0.91 -7.85
CA GLU A 220 3.70 -1.38 -6.77
C GLU A 220 3.01 -1.29 -5.40
N ALA A 221 2.18 -0.29 -5.17
CA ALA A 221 1.36 -0.21 -3.96
C ALA A 221 0.31 -1.34 -3.93
N TYR A 222 -0.41 -1.56 -5.04
CA TYR A 222 -1.36 -2.68 -5.17
C TYR A 222 -0.68 -4.03 -4.90
N GLY A 223 0.49 -4.26 -5.48
CA GLY A 223 1.26 -5.49 -5.32
C GLY A 223 1.68 -5.82 -3.89
N TYR A 224 1.76 -4.82 -2.99
CA TYR A 224 1.95 -5.06 -1.55
C TYR A 224 0.64 -5.37 -0.80
N PHE A 225 -0.50 -4.99 -1.36
CA PHE A 225 -1.80 -5.35 -0.81
C PHE A 225 -2.18 -6.79 -1.19
N THR A 226 -2.10 -7.11 -2.49
CA THR A 226 -2.39 -8.44 -3.05
C THR A 226 -1.72 -8.62 -4.40
N ASP A 227 -1.46 -9.87 -4.78
CA ASP A 227 -1.01 -10.26 -6.13
C ASP A 227 -2.12 -10.83 -7.00
N ALA A 228 -3.35 -10.95 -6.48
CA ALA A 228 -4.49 -11.49 -7.20
C ALA A 228 -5.16 -10.39 -8.05
N VAL A 229 -5.15 -10.57 -9.37
CA VAL A 229 -5.74 -9.60 -10.33
C VAL A 229 -7.27 -9.50 -10.23
N ASP A 230 -7.95 -10.52 -9.74
CA ASP A 230 -9.39 -10.59 -9.56
C ASP A 230 -9.83 -10.49 -8.08
N TYR A 231 -8.99 -9.91 -7.24
CA TYR A 231 -9.31 -9.62 -5.84
C TYR A 231 -10.53 -8.65 -5.77
N PRO A 232 -11.51 -8.84 -4.86
CA PRO A 232 -11.55 -9.82 -3.75
C PRO A 232 -12.21 -11.16 -4.09
N ALA A 233 -12.68 -11.39 -5.32
CA ALA A 233 -13.43 -12.60 -5.70
C ALA A 233 -12.59 -13.88 -5.55
N ASN A 234 -11.32 -13.84 -6.00
CA ASN A 234 -10.32 -14.88 -5.78
C ASN A 234 -9.20 -14.28 -4.95
N GLY A 235 -9.51 -13.96 -3.70
CA GLY A 235 -8.55 -13.35 -2.78
C GLY A 235 -7.37 -14.27 -2.50
N THR A 236 -6.22 -13.66 -2.24
CA THR A 236 -5.03 -14.38 -1.80
C THR A 236 -5.22 -14.97 -0.40
N ASP A 237 -4.61 -16.11 -0.14
CA ASP A 237 -4.57 -16.73 1.18
C ASP A 237 -3.49 -16.14 2.10
N ARG A 238 -2.87 -15.01 1.72
CA ARG A 238 -1.73 -14.43 2.43
C ARG A 238 -1.85 -12.93 2.69
N PHE A 239 -1.20 -12.49 3.76
CA PHE A 239 -0.96 -11.09 4.15
C PHE A 239 -2.20 -10.18 4.10
N TRP A 240 -2.05 -8.94 3.61
CA TRP A 240 -3.10 -7.92 3.69
C TRP A 240 -4.38 -8.32 2.95
N GLY A 241 -4.27 -8.88 1.75
CA GLY A 241 -5.44 -9.37 1.01
C GLY A 241 -6.22 -10.43 1.77
N LYS A 242 -5.53 -11.39 2.44
CA LYS A 242 -6.16 -12.37 3.31
C LYS A 242 -6.90 -11.71 4.49
N TYR A 243 -6.25 -10.73 5.14
CA TYR A 243 -6.86 -10.11 6.32
C TYR A 243 -8.04 -9.23 5.95
N ALA A 244 -7.94 -8.41 4.90
CA ALA A 244 -9.05 -7.59 4.43
C ALA A 244 -10.31 -8.42 4.13
N ASN A 245 -10.16 -9.62 3.59
CA ASN A 245 -11.25 -10.58 3.30
C ASN A 245 -11.82 -11.31 4.54
N LYS A 246 -11.33 -11.02 5.75
CA LYS A 246 -11.92 -11.61 6.95
C LYS A 246 -13.30 -11.01 7.22
N SER A 247 -14.30 -11.85 7.46
CA SER A 247 -15.68 -11.39 7.67
C SER A 247 -15.82 -10.32 8.74
N TYR A 248 -15.06 -10.40 9.82
CA TYR A 248 -15.07 -9.39 10.87
C TYR A 248 -14.47 -8.04 10.48
N LEU A 249 -13.74 -7.95 9.36
CA LEU A 249 -13.30 -6.68 8.74
C LEU A 249 -14.21 -6.32 7.58
N GLU A 250 -14.45 -7.22 6.66
CA GLU A 250 -15.28 -6.94 5.48
C GLU A 250 -16.71 -6.57 5.86
N ASP A 251 -17.36 -7.35 6.75
CA ASP A 251 -18.75 -7.08 7.16
C ASP A 251 -18.93 -5.79 7.98
N ASN A 252 -17.86 -5.28 8.62
CA ASN A 252 -17.93 -4.10 9.49
C ASN A 252 -17.27 -2.85 8.90
N LEU A 253 -16.26 -3.01 8.05
CA LEU A 253 -15.45 -1.93 7.50
C LEU A 253 -15.46 -1.91 5.96
N GLY A 254 -15.90 -2.98 5.30
CA GLY A 254 -15.82 -3.10 3.84
C GLY A 254 -14.38 -3.23 3.31
N SER A 255 -13.43 -3.62 4.18
CA SER A 255 -11.99 -3.46 3.90
C SER A 255 -11.53 -4.06 2.57
N ALA A 256 -11.99 -5.26 2.20
CA ALA A 256 -11.60 -5.87 0.92
C ALA A 256 -12.24 -5.16 -0.27
N THR A 257 -13.53 -4.86 -0.16
CA THR A 257 -14.32 -4.20 -1.23
C THR A 257 -13.82 -2.77 -1.46
N ASP A 258 -13.67 -1.98 -0.41
CA ASP A 258 -13.33 -0.55 -0.52
C ASP A 258 -11.88 -0.35 -0.97
N ILE A 259 -10.92 -1.08 -0.40
CA ILE A 259 -9.51 -1.00 -0.83
C ILE A 259 -9.35 -1.44 -2.28
N SER A 260 -9.95 -2.58 -2.68
CA SER A 260 -9.81 -3.07 -4.05
C SER A 260 -10.51 -2.18 -5.08
N THR A 261 -11.65 -1.61 -4.72
CA THR A 261 -12.36 -0.66 -5.58
C THR A 261 -11.56 0.63 -5.73
N ALA A 262 -11.01 1.17 -4.64
CA ALA A 262 -10.19 2.35 -4.69
C ALA A 262 -8.92 2.13 -5.54
N PHE A 263 -8.24 0.98 -5.41
CA PHE A 263 -7.10 0.66 -6.26
C PHE A 263 -7.47 0.60 -7.74
N ARG A 264 -8.57 -0.06 -8.12
CA ARG A 264 -8.99 -0.12 -9.53
C ARG A 264 -9.43 1.24 -10.06
N THR A 265 -10.20 1.99 -9.27
CA THR A 265 -10.70 3.32 -9.65
C THR A 265 -9.54 4.29 -9.84
N GLY A 266 -8.62 4.37 -8.88
CA GLY A 266 -7.47 5.26 -8.98
C GLY A 266 -6.54 4.90 -10.14
N ARG A 267 -6.31 3.59 -10.38
CA ARG A 267 -5.51 3.16 -11.54
C ARG A 267 -6.17 3.48 -12.88
N ALA A 268 -7.50 3.33 -12.97
CA ALA A 268 -8.26 3.73 -14.15
C ALA A 268 -8.22 5.26 -14.36
N ALA A 269 -8.30 6.03 -13.28
CA ALA A 269 -8.15 7.48 -13.33
C ALA A 269 -6.75 7.90 -13.82
N LEU A 270 -5.67 7.24 -13.37
CA LEU A 270 -4.31 7.49 -13.88
C LEU A 270 -4.19 7.19 -15.37
N SER A 271 -4.74 6.08 -15.84
CA SER A 271 -4.74 5.75 -17.29
C SER A 271 -5.55 6.75 -18.13
N ALA A 272 -6.47 7.50 -17.51
CA ALA A 272 -7.22 8.58 -18.13
C ALA A 272 -6.61 9.97 -17.85
N HIS A 273 -5.43 10.03 -17.26
CA HIS A 273 -4.73 11.27 -16.84
C HIS A 273 -5.50 12.11 -15.80
N ASN A 274 -6.50 11.55 -15.13
CA ASN A 274 -7.22 12.19 -14.03
C ASN A 274 -6.49 11.98 -12.69
N THR A 275 -5.41 12.71 -12.49
CA THR A 275 -4.60 12.62 -11.27
C THR A 275 -5.41 13.01 -10.01
N ALA A 276 -6.34 13.95 -10.11
CA ALA A 276 -7.13 14.39 -8.96
C ALA A 276 -8.00 13.25 -8.39
N ASP A 277 -8.71 12.51 -9.25
CA ASP A 277 -9.48 11.35 -8.82
C ASP A 277 -8.58 10.24 -8.27
N ALA A 278 -7.42 10.00 -8.89
CA ALA A 278 -6.46 9.01 -8.39
C ALA A 278 -5.99 9.35 -6.98
N LEU A 279 -5.65 10.62 -6.71
CA LEU A 279 -5.24 11.07 -5.38
C LEU A 279 -6.38 10.94 -4.35
N ALA A 280 -7.63 11.19 -4.74
CA ALA A 280 -8.78 10.95 -3.88
C ALA A 280 -8.91 9.45 -3.52
N GLN A 281 -8.65 8.53 -4.47
CA GLN A 281 -8.65 7.09 -4.19
C GLN A 281 -7.45 6.66 -3.33
N ARG A 282 -6.28 7.28 -3.51
CA ARG A 282 -5.14 7.09 -2.61
C ARG A 282 -5.52 7.34 -1.16
N ASP A 283 -6.22 8.45 -0.90
CA ASP A 283 -6.61 8.86 0.45
C ASP A 283 -7.55 7.81 1.09
N ILE A 284 -8.47 7.25 0.29
CA ILE A 284 -9.32 6.14 0.72
C ILE A 284 -8.46 4.91 1.07
N ILE A 285 -7.54 4.51 0.20
CA ILE A 285 -6.68 3.33 0.44
C ILE A 285 -5.90 3.49 1.74
N VAL A 286 -5.25 4.64 1.96
CA VAL A 286 -4.44 4.89 3.17
C VAL A 286 -5.30 4.84 4.43
N ALA A 287 -6.50 5.46 4.40
CA ALA A 287 -7.42 5.44 5.53
C ALA A 287 -7.92 4.01 5.83
N GLU A 288 -8.33 3.25 4.81
CA GLU A 288 -8.84 1.89 4.97
C GLU A 288 -7.76 0.91 5.45
N VAL A 289 -6.53 1.00 4.95
CA VAL A 289 -5.41 0.18 5.43
C VAL A 289 -5.14 0.44 6.90
N LYS A 290 -5.21 1.69 7.35
CA LYS A 290 -5.05 2.06 8.76
C LYS A 290 -6.16 1.51 9.63
N GLN A 291 -7.42 1.63 9.18
CA GLN A 291 -8.59 1.09 9.88
C GLN A 291 -8.52 -0.44 9.95
N MET A 292 -8.21 -1.11 8.84
CA MET A 292 -8.03 -2.55 8.77
C MET A 292 -6.98 -3.04 9.78
N GLN A 293 -5.81 -2.39 9.84
CA GLN A 293 -4.74 -2.78 10.76
C GLN A 293 -5.14 -2.57 12.23
N ALA A 294 -5.82 -1.46 12.54
CA ALA A 294 -6.36 -1.22 13.88
C ALA A 294 -7.46 -2.24 14.24
N GLY A 295 -8.34 -2.57 13.29
CA GLY A 295 -9.37 -3.60 13.42
C GLY A 295 -8.77 -4.97 13.73
N MET A 296 -7.67 -5.34 13.08
CA MET A 296 -6.93 -6.57 13.39
C MET A 296 -6.40 -6.59 14.82
N ALA A 297 -5.78 -5.50 15.27
CA ALA A 297 -5.29 -5.40 16.64
C ALA A 297 -6.42 -5.57 17.65
N ILE A 298 -7.56 -4.90 17.44
CA ILE A 298 -8.75 -5.00 18.29
C ILE A 298 -9.32 -6.42 18.29
N HIS A 299 -9.40 -7.06 17.10
CA HIS A 299 -9.87 -8.44 16.96
C HIS A 299 -9.06 -9.39 17.85
N TYR A 300 -7.73 -9.37 17.74
CA TYR A 300 -6.87 -10.27 18.52
C TYR A 300 -6.84 -9.94 20.02
N LEU A 301 -6.97 -8.67 20.42
CA LEU A 301 -7.17 -8.33 21.84
C LEU A 301 -8.48 -8.90 22.40
N ASN A 302 -9.55 -8.91 21.62
CA ASN A 302 -10.80 -9.54 22.00
C ASN A 302 -10.70 -11.06 22.05
N ASP A 303 -9.96 -11.66 21.09
CA ASP A 303 -9.68 -13.09 21.09
C ASP A 303 -8.89 -13.54 22.34
N VAL A 304 -7.91 -12.73 22.78
CA VAL A 304 -7.21 -12.94 24.07
C VAL A 304 -8.20 -12.96 25.23
N LYS A 305 -9.13 -12.00 25.30
CA LYS A 305 -10.15 -11.94 26.37
C LYS A 305 -11.02 -13.19 26.36
N THR A 306 -11.45 -13.63 25.19
CA THR A 306 -12.26 -14.85 25.03
C THR A 306 -11.47 -16.08 25.47
N LYS A 307 -10.25 -16.27 25.02
CA LYS A 307 -9.38 -17.39 25.39
C LYS A 307 -9.11 -17.45 26.91
N VAL A 308 -8.89 -16.30 27.54
CA VAL A 308 -8.72 -16.23 29.00
C VAL A 308 -10.02 -16.64 29.71
N ALA A 309 -11.18 -16.17 29.25
CA ALA A 309 -12.47 -16.54 29.85
C ALA A 309 -12.79 -18.02 29.70
N ASP A 310 -12.43 -18.61 28.58
CA ASP A 310 -12.66 -20.02 28.25
C ASP A 310 -11.62 -20.97 28.92
N GLY A 311 -10.61 -20.43 29.59
CA GLY A 311 -9.55 -21.21 30.23
C GLY A 311 -8.62 -21.92 29.24
N ALA A 312 -8.41 -21.32 28.06
CA ALA A 312 -7.48 -21.83 27.06
C ALA A 312 -6.04 -21.93 27.60
N ASP A 313 -5.22 -22.78 26.99
CA ASP A 313 -3.82 -22.90 27.40
C ASP A 313 -3.04 -21.59 27.15
N GLN A 314 -1.99 -21.36 27.95
CA GLN A 314 -1.22 -20.12 27.92
C GLN A 314 -0.55 -19.89 26.57
N SER A 315 -0.17 -20.95 25.85
CA SER A 315 0.44 -20.84 24.53
C SER A 315 -0.53 -20.28 23.50
N ALA A 316 -1.81 -20.67 23.55
CA ALA A 316 -2.85 -20.13 22.68
C ALA A 316 -3.19 -18.67 22.99
N ILE A 317 -3.18 -18.29 24.28
CA ILE A 317 -3.37 -16.88 24.73
C ILE A 317 -2.21 -16.03 24.23
N ASN A 318 -0.98 -16.49 24.42
CA ASN A 318 0.24 -15.80 23.98
C ASN A 318 0.30 -15.63 22.45
N HIS A 319 -0.19 -16.61 21.67
CA HIS A 319 -0.33 -16.51 20.24
C HIS A 319 -1.15 -15.29 19.83
N SER A 320 -2.39 -15.18 20.30
CA SER A 320 -3.26 -14.04 19.98
C SER A 320 -2.73 -12.71 20.50
N MET A 321 -2.08 -12.71 21.68
CA MET A 321 -1.44 -11.51 22.21
C MET A 321 -0.28 -11.05 21.29
N SER A 322 0.53 -11.97 20.78
CA SER A 322 1.64 -11.67 19.87
C SER A 322 1.14 -11.12 18.53
N GLU A 323 0.03 -11.67 18.00
CA GLU A 323 -0.62 -11.12 16.81
C GLU A 323 -1.12 -9.68 17.05
N ALA A 324 -1.81 -9.44 18.17
CA ALA A 324 -2.28 -8.10 18.54
C ALA A 324 -1.12 -7.10 18.65
N LEU A 325 -0.05 -7.47 19.36
CA LEU A 325 1.13 -6.62 19.53
C LEU A 325 1.81 -6.28 18.21
N ALA A 326 1.94 -7.26 17.30
CA ALA A 326 2.58 -7.05 16.02
C ALA A 326 1.73 -6.14 15.09
N PHE A 327 0.39 -6.25 15.12
CA PHE A 327 -0.48 -5.32 14.40
C PHE A 327 -0.43 -3.92 15.00
N ILE A 328 -0.45 -3.76 16.34
CA ILE A 328 -0.27 -2.46 17.01
C ILE A 328 1.07 -1.83 16.61
N PHE A 329 2.15 -2.60 16.67
CA PHE A 329 3.48 -2.16 16.25
C PHE A 329 3.51 -1.66 14.80
N GLY A 330 2.79 -2.33 13.92
CA GLY A 330 2.76 -2.00 12.49
C GLY A 330 2.08 -0.67 12.16
N ILE A 331 1.13 -0.17 12.99
CA ILE A 331 0.35 1.05 12.72
C ILE A 331 1.26 2.28 12.53
N GLN A 332 2.37 2.36 13.26
CA GLN A 332 3.30 3.48 13.18
C GLN A 332 3.97 3.68 11.81
N PHE A 333 3.91 2.68 10.93
CA PHE A 333 4.55 2.72 9.62
C PHE A 333 3.58 3.09 8.49
N ILE A 334 2.31 3.27 8.78
CA ILE A 334 1.31 3.75 7.81
C ILE A 334 1.34 5.27 7.80
N SER A 335 1.32 5.88 6.61
CA SER A 335 1.26 7.34 6.48
C SER A 335 0.12 7.93 7.30
N GLU A 336 0.35 9.03 7.99
CA GLU A 336 -0.70 9.73 8.76
C GLU A 336 -1.57 10.62 7.89
N THR A 337 -0.98 11.10 6.81
CA THR A 337 -1.66 11.89 5.76
C THR A 337 -1.07 11.53 4.42
N PRO A 338 -1.90 11.51 3.40
CA PRO A 338 -1.41 11.57 2.04
C PRO A 338 -0.68 12.88 1.82
#